data_d9c15da6e6c3da04969d04469983aef3
#
_entry.id   d9c15da6e6c3da04969d04469983aef3
#
_cell.length_a   1.000
_cell.length_b   1.000
_cell.length_c   1.000
_cell.angle_alpha   90.00
_cell.angle_beta   90.00
_cell.angle_gamma   90.00
#
_symmetry.space_group_name_H-M   'P 1'
#
loop_
_entity.id
_entity.type
_entity.pdbx_description
1 polymer ?
#
loop_
_entity_poly.entity_id
_entity_poly.type
_entity_poly.pdbx_seq_one_letter_code
_entity_poly.pdbx_strand_id
1 'polypeptide(L)'
;MHIAEKGLPSEKSIRIQFNESIINGNKLGNLDLIAIPLASTLNELKQRDINIFYRTVDQNMLPKEEQIEYFAAIEDITFIGYPSGLYDNVNKLPIIRQGITATPIWNQFNGENVFLIDAGVFPGSSGSPVFIYNHGSYPTKDGIAIGNRLLFIGVISETMIRNEADAKSYLDLGKVIGSKVMYEEVTNFIQRINKV
;
A
#
# COMPACT_ATOMS: atom_id res chain seq x y z
N MET A 1 14.69 1.43 -7.41
CA MET A 1 15.00 1.40 -5.97
C MET A 1 16.26 2.19 -5.72
N HIS A 2 16.32 2.97 -4.64
CA HIS A 2 17.53 3.72 -4.28
C HIS A 2 18.64 2.79 -3.77
N ILE A 3 19.89 3.13 -4.08
CA ILE A 3 21.04 2.51 -3.46
C ILE A 3 21.22 3.16 -2.08
N ALA A 4 21.48 2.33 -1.07
CA ALA A 4 21.70 2.82 0.29
C ALA A 4 23.17 3.27 0.46
N GLU A 5 23.36 4.48 0.96
CA GLU A 5 24.66 4.97 1.44
C GLU A 5 24.52 5.38 2.91
N LYS A 6 25.34 4.78 3.78
CA LYS A 6 25.27 4.98 5.24
C LYS A 6 23.86 4.76 5.84
N GLY A 7 23.09 3.82 5.28
CA GLY A 7 21.75 3.48 5.73
C GLY A 7 20.64 4.45 5.30
N LEU A 8 20.96 5.42 4.44
CA LEU A 8 20.01 6.38 3.86
C LEU A 8 19.90 6.20 2.35
N PRO A 9 18.80 6.66 1.70
CA PRO A 9 18.71 6.63 0.25
C PRO A 9 19.73 7.61 -0.36
N SER A 10 20.48 7.17 -1.37
CA SER A 10 21.36 8.03 -2.15
C SER A 10 20.66 8.49 -3.43
N GLU A 11 21.30 9.41 -4.17
CA GLU A 11 20.85 9.86 -5.49
C GLU A 11 20.91 8.74 -6.54
N LYS A 12 21.74 7.71 -6.31
CA LYS A 12 21.87 6.57 -7.20
C LYS A 12 20.69 5.64 -7.07
N SER A 13 20.19 5.13 -8.18
CA SER A 13 19.08 4.18 -8.21
C SER A 13 19.34 3.04 -9.19
N ILE A 14 18.73 1.90 -8.93
CA ILE A 14 18.72 0.73 -9.80
C ILE A 14 17.29 0.42 -10.23
N ARG A 15 17.12 0.04 -11.48
CA ARG A 15 15.84 -0.44 -12.02
C ARG A 15 15.85 -1.96 -12.00
N ILE A 16 14.83 -2.55 -11.39
CA ILE A 16 14.56 -3.98 -11.42
C ILE A 16 13.38 -4.19 -12.38
N GLN A 17 13.52 -5.10 -13.33
CA GLN A 17 12.48 -5.43 -14.29
C GLN A 17 11.96 -6.84 -14.00
N PHE A 18 10.65 -7.00 -14.07
CA PHE A 18 9.97 -8.28 -13.94
C PHE A 18 9.30 -8.63 -15.27
N ASN A 19 9.43 -9.87 -15.70
CA ASN A 19 8.75 -10.35 -16.90
C ASN A 19 7.31 -10.78 -16.59
N GLU A 20 6.51 -10.95 -17.64
CA GLU A 20 5.09 -11.35 -17.50
C GLU A 20 4.91 -12.70 -16.79
N SER A 21 5.84 -13.62 -16.94
CA SER A 21 5.77 -14.92 -16.25
C SER A 21 5.85 -14.77 -14.75
N ILE A 22 6.75 -13.89 -14.25
CA ILE A 22 6.84 -13.56 -12.82
C ILE A 22 5.55 -12.90 -12.35
N ILE A 23 5.02 -11.94 -13.10
CA ILE A 23 3.79 -11.23 -12.75
C ILE A 23 2.61 -12.21 -12.65
N ASN A 24 2.41 -13.03 -13.69
CA ASN A 24 1.29 -13.97 -13.76
C ASN A 24 1.40 -15.11 -12.73
N GLY A 25 2.61 -15.56 -12.40
CA GLY A 25 2.86 -16.63 -11.43
C GLY A 25 2.70 -16.20 -9.97
N ASN A 26 2.67 -14.89 -9.71
CA ASN A 26 2.70 -14.35 -8.35
C ASN A 26 1.41 -13.62 -7.93
N LYS A 27 0.27 -13.96 -8.53
CA LYS A 27 -1.03 -13.44 -8.12
C LYS A 27 -1.41 -13.90 -6.71
N LEU A 28 -2.02 -13.01 -5.94
CA LEU A 28 -2.52 -13.26 -4.59
C LEU A 28 -3.98 -13.68 -4.63
N GLY A 29 -4.23 -14.99 -4.70
CA GLY A 29 -5.60 -15.53 -4.72
C GLY A 29 -6.46 -14.89 -5.82
N ASN A 30 -7.63 -14.42 -5.43
CA ASN A 30 -8.56 -13.71 -6.32
C ASN A 30 -8.45 -12.18 -6.20
N LEU A 31 -7.44 -11.67 -5.47
CA LEU A 31 -7.21 -10.24 -5.33
C LEU A 31 -6.54 -9.66 -6.59
N ASP A 32 -6.85 -8.42 -6.90
CA ASP A 32 -6.12 -7.65 -7.92
C ASP A 32 -4.76 -7.17 -7.38
N LEU A 33 -3.98 -8.14 -6.88
CA LEU A 33 -2.64 -7.93 -6.32
C LEU A 33 -1.70 -9.04 -6.76
N ILE A 34 -0.41 -8.68 -6.82
CA ILE A 34 0.70 -9.61 -7.00
C ILE A 34 1.72 -9.44 -5.88
N ALA A 35 2.38 -10.53 -5.47
CA ALA A 35 3.49 -10.51 -4.52
C ALA A 35 4.76 -11.00 -5.20
N ILE A 36 5.77 -10.15 -5.29
CA ILE A 36 7.04 -10.48 -5.92
C ILE A 36 8.10 -10.71 -4.85
N PRO A 37 8.61 -11.95 -4.66
CA PRO A 37 9.70 -12.23 -3.75
C PRO A 37 10.98 -11.53 -4.20
N LEU A 38 11.53 -10.67 -3.36
CA LEU A 38 12.75 -9.91 -3.69
C LEU A 38 14.03 -10.50 -3.08
N ALA A 39 13.95 -11.54 -2.26
CA ALA A 39 15.07 -12.05 -1.48
C ALA A 39 16.28 -12.44 -2.35
N SER A 40 16.08 -13.20 -3.43
CA SER A 40 17.15 -13.58 -4.35
C SER A 40 17.80 -12.37 -5.01
N THR A 41 16.98 -11.47 -5.55
CA THR A 41 17.46 -10.25 -6.21
C THR A 41 18.26 -9.36 -5.25
N LEU A 42 17.77 -9.18 -4.02
CA LEU A 42 18.48 -8.38 -3.01
C LEU A 42 19.81 -9.04 -2.59
N ASN A 43 19.83 -10.37 -2.48
CA ASN A 43 21.06 -11.11 -2.17
C ASN A 43 22.10 -11.01 -3.30
N GLU A 44 21.68 -11.13 -4.56
CA GLU A 44 22.58 -10.94 -5.72
C GLU A 44 23.16 -9.53 -5.77
N LEU A 45 22.36 -8.51 -5.52
CA LEU A 45 22.82 -7.13 -5.45
C LEU A 45 23.81 -6.93 -4.31
N LYS A 46 23.53 -7.51 -3.15
CA LYS A 46 24.42 -7.46 -1.99
C LYS A 46 25.78 -8.14 -2.25
N GLN A 47 25.79 -9.27 -2.99
CA GLN A 47 27.05 -9.93 -3.42
C GLN A 47 27.90 -9.06 -4.35
N ARG A 48 27.26 -8.10 -5.07
CA ARG A 48 27.94 -7.10 -5.91
C ARG A 48 28.25 -5.79 -5.15
N ASP A 49 28.18 -5.81 -3.83
CA ASP A 49 28.35 -4.65 -2.95
C ASP A 49 27.35 -3.50 -3.19
N ILE A 50 26.15 -3.86 -3.71
CA ILE A 50 25.05 -2.92 -3.94
C ILE A 50 23.99 -3.14 -2.86
N ASN A 51 23.92 -2.22 -1.91
CA ASN A 51 22.92 -2.24 -0.86
C ASN A 51 21.72 -1.39 -1.28
N ILE A 52 20.53 -1.92 -1.16
CA ILE A 52 19.29 -1.23 -1.54
C ILE A 52 18.64 -0.61 -0.31
N PHE A 53 18.19 0.63 -0.46
CA PHE A 53 17.38 1.29 0.56
C PHE A 53 15.90 0.91 0.38
N TYR A 54 15.28 0.40 1.44
CA TYR A 54 13.84 0.13 1.50
C TYR A 54 13.34 0.28 2.93
N ARG A 55 12.02 0.42 3.06
CA ARG A 55 11.29 0.34 4.33
C ARG A 55 10.23 -0.73 4.18
N THR A 56 10.06 -1.52 5.21
CA THR A 56 9.07 -2.60 5.26
C THR A 56 7.83 -2.19 6.03
N VAL A 57 6.70 -2.70 5.61
CA VAL A 57 5.49 -2.79 6.41
C VAL A 57 5.50 -4.18 7.03
N ASP A 58 5.44 -4.27 8.34
CA ASP A 58 5.35 -5.54 9.05
C ASP A 58 3.95 -5.73 9.67
N GLN A 59 3.70 -6.94 10.19
CA GLN A 59 2.39 -7.27 10.75
C GLN A 59 2.01 -6.44 11.99
N ASN A 60 2.97 -5.84 12.71
CA ASN A 60 2.67 -4.98 13.86
C ASN A 60 2.08 -3.64 13.43
N MET A 61 2.22 -3.28 12.15
CA MET A 61 1.60 -2.09 11.55
C MET A 61 0.17 -2.35 11.08
N LEU A 62 -0.32 -3.59 11.10
CA LEU A 62 -1.71 -3.89 10.75
C LEU A 62 -2.63 -3.54 11.93
N PRO A 63 -3.84 -3.02 11.65
CA PRO A 63 -4.84 -2.84 12.69
C PRO A 63 -5.17 -4.17 13.38
N LYS A 64 -5.13 -4.18 14.70
CA LYS A 64 -5.62 -5.30 15.51
C LYS A 64 -7.13 -5.24 15.63
N GLU A 65 -7.79 -6.39 15.81
CA GLU A 65 -9.26 -6.45 15.92
C GLU A 65 -9.79 -5.56 17.05
N GLU A 66 -9.11 -5.52 18.19
CA GLU A 66 -9.42 -4.63 19.32
C GLU A 66 -9.31 -3.14 19.00
N GLN A 67 -8.52 -2.76 18.00
CA GLN A 67 -8.36 -1.37 17.56
C GLN A 67 -9.46 -0.94 16.60
N ILE A 68 -10.00 -1.88 15.80
CA ILE A 68 -11.03 -1.61 14.81
C ILE A 68 -12.30 -1.06 15.46
N GLU A 69 -12.63 -1.50 16.70
CA GLU A 69 -13.78 -1.01 17.45
C GLU A 69 -13.72 0.50 17.77
N TYR A 70 -12.53 1.11 17.71
CA TYR A 70 -12.32 2.53 18.01
C TYR A 70 -12.08 3.39 16.78
N PHE A 71 -12.09 2.78 15.62
CA PHE A 71 -12.04 3.57 14.38
C PHE A 71 -13.39 4.20 14.09
N ALA A 72 -13.34 5.45 13.68
CA ALA A 72 -14.51 6.10 13.11
C ALA A 72 -14.79 5.56 11.71
N ALA A 73 -16.00 5.75 11.23
CA ALA A 73 -16.31 5.46 9.82
C ALA A 73 -15.48 6.36 8.89
N ILE A 74 -15.10 7.54 9.37
CA ILE A 74 -14.26 8.51 8.68
C ILE A 74 -12.94 8.62 9.45
N GLU A 75 -11.86 8.16 8.84
CA GLU A 75 -10.49 8.26 9.36
C GLU A 75 -9.62 9.04 8.38
N ASP A 76 -8.75 9.89 8.89
CA ASP A 76 -7.72 10.52 8.08
C ASP A 76 -6.73 9.49 7.57
N ILE A 77 -6.46 9.50 6.26
CA ILE A 77 -5.54 8.56 5.62
C ILE A 77 -4.41 9.29 4.90
N THR A 78 -3.28 8.59 4.80
CA THR A 78 -2.14 8.98 3.97
C THR A 78 -1.79 7.82 3.05
N PHE A 79 -1.51 8.10 1.77
CA PHE A 79 -1.00 7.10 0.85
C PHE A 79 0.18 7.64 0.05
N ILE A 80 1.02 6.71 -0.44
CA ILE A 80 2.29 7.02 -1.07
C ILE A 80 2.32 6.32 -2.42
N GLY A 81 2.47 7.07 -3.52
CA GLY A 81 2.42 6.48 -4.85
C GLY A 81 2.90 7.37 -5.97
N TYR A 82 2.53 6.98 -7.19
CA TYR A 82 2.95 7.62 -8.44
C TYR A 82 1.72 8.01 -9.28
N PRO A 83 0.88 8.95 -8.80
CA PRO A 83 -0.35 9.33 -9.50
C PRO A 83 -0.01 9.83 -10.92
N SER A 84 -0.64 9.25 -11.93
CA SER A 84 -0.38 9.52 -13.36
C SER A 84 1.10 9.40 -13.75
N GLY A 85 1.87 8.57 -13.03
CA GLY A 85 3.31 8.45 -13.22
C GLY A 85 4.12 9.63 -12.68
N LEU A 86 3.49 10.57 -11.98
CA LEU A 86 4.15 11.73 -11.38
C LEU A 86 5.00 11.32 -10.17
N TYR A 87 6.22 11.79 -10.14
CA TYR A 87 7.15 11.65 -9.01
C TYR A 87 8.22 12.76 -9.06
N ASP A 88 8.94 12.94 -7.96
CA ASP A 88 10.10 13.82 -7.96
C ASP A 88 11.22 13.23 -8.83
N ASN A 89 11.43 13.82 -10.00
CA ASN A 89 12.40 13.31 -10.98
C ASN A 89 13.85 13.46 -10.54
N VAL A 90 14.15 14.40 -9.66
CA VAL A 90 15.51 14.65 -9.16
C VAL A 90 15.81 13.65 -8.04
N ASN A 91 14.99 13.63 -7.00
CA ASN A 91 15.19 12.80 -5.82
C ASN A 91 14.63 11.37 -5.98
N LYS A 92 13.93 11.06 -7.09
CA LYS A 92 13.30 9.75 -7.36
C LYS A 92 12.32 9.32 -6.27
N LEU A 93 11.61 10.28 -5.69
CA LEU A 93 10.67 10.04 -4.58
C LEU A 93 9.22 10.01 -5.08
N PRO A 94 8.38 9.14 -4.49
CA PRO A 94 6.94 9.11 -4.74
C PRO A 94 6.26 10.36 -4.18
N ILE A 95 5.01 10.56 -4.55
CA ILE A 95 4.15 11.62 -4.03
C ILE A 95 3.39 11.09 -2.82
N ILE A 96 3.40 11.86 -1.73
CA ILE A 96 2.59 11.61 -0.54
C ILE A 96 1.28 12.39 -0.68
N ARG A 97 0.16 11.72 -0.46
CA ARG A 97 -1.17 12.31 -0.51
C ARG A 97 -1.97 11.98 0.72
N GLN A 98 -2.96 12.81 1.02
CA GLN A 98 -3.88 12.65 2.13
C GLN A 98 -5.32 12.61 1.63
N GLY A 99 -6.19 12.02 2.41
CA GLY A 99 -7.62 11.95 2.21
C GLY A 99 -8.30 11.36 3.44
N ILE A 100 -9.50 10.85 3.23
CA ILE A 100 -10.29 10.21 4.28
C ILE A 100 -10.82 8.85 3.81
N THR A 101 -11.22 7.99 4.73
CA THR A 101 -12.02 6.83 4.39
C THR A 101 -13.43 7.29 3.96
N ALA A 102 -13.93 6.79 2.84
CA ALA A 102 -15.29 7.06 2.35
C ALA A 102 -16.28 5.97 2.78
N THR A 103 -15.77 4.81 3.21
CA THR A 103 -16.54 3.74 3.86
C THR A 103 -15.74 3.15 5.00
N PRO A 104 -16.37 2.57 6.05
CA PRO A 104 -15.66 1.93 7.15
C PRO A 104 -14.69 0.85 6.66
N ILE A 105 -13.47 0.83 7.19
CA ILE A 105 -12.41 -0.10 6.76
C ILE A 105 -12.69 -1.56 7.12
N TRP A 106 -13.64 -1.82 8.02
CA TRP A 106 -14.05 -3.17 8.44
C TRP A 106 -15.22 -3.74 7.65
N ASN A 107 -15.83 -2.94 6.76
CA ASN A 107 -16.93 -3.35 5.91
C ASN A 107 -16.44 -3.73 4.51
N GLN A 108 -17.07 -4.75 3.96
CA GLN A 108 -16.93 -5.08 2.55
C GLN A 108 -17.80 -4.14 1.70
N PHE A 109 -17.19 -3.44 0.76
CA PHE A 109 -17.95 -2.62 -0.18
C PHE A 109 -18.53 -3.49 -1.30
N ASN A 110 -19.86 -3.50 -1.42
CA ASN A 110 -20.59 -4.34 -2.39
C ASN A 110 -20.28 -5.86 -2.31
N GLY A 111 -19.90 -6.36 -1.13
CA GLY A 111 -19.51 -7.75 -0.93
C GLY A 111 -18.08 -8.09 -1.40
N GLU A 112 -17.32 -7.11 -1.87
CA GLU A 112 -15.89 -7.25 -2.19
C GLU A 112 -15.00 -6.95 -0.96
N ASN A 113 -13.83 -7.58 -0.89
CA ASN A 113 -12.86 -7.35 0.20
C ASN A 113 -12.12 -6.01 0.05
N VAL A 114 -12.86 -4.95 -0.23
CA VAL A 114 -12.36 -3.59 -0.40
C VAL A 114 -13.19 -2.61 0.41
N PHE A 115 -12.59 -1.48 0.74
CA PHE A 115 -13.29 -0.28 1.23
C PHE A 115 -12.95 0.90 0.32
N LEU A 116 -13.71 1.99 0.45
CA LEU A 116 -13.50 3.20 -0.35
C LEU A 116 -12.77 4.28 0.46
N ILE A 117 -11.98 5.05 -0.27
CA ILE A 117 -11.34 6.28 0.20
C ILE A 117 -11.73 7.45 -0.70
N ASP A 118 -11.89 8.62 -0.12
CA ASP A 118 -12.01 9.92 -0.80
C ASP A 118 -10.65 10.63 -0.69
N ALA A 119 -9.90 10.61 -1.77
CA ALA A 119 -8.49 11.02 -1.74
C ALA A 119 -7.93 11.43 -3.11
N GLY A 120 -8.78 11.72 -4.08
CA GLY A 120 -8.35 12.07 -5.43
C GLY A 120 -7.44 11.00 -6.04
N VAL A 121 -7.91 9.75 -6.10
CA VAL A 121 -7.15 8.64 -6.66
C VAL A 121 -7.16 8.70 -8.19
N PHE A 122 -5.97 8.69 -8.80
CA PHE A 122 -5.79 8.75 -10.25
C PHE A 122 -5.11 7.49 -10.79
N PRO A 123 -5.19 7.22 -12.11
CA PRO A 123 -4.42 6.16 -12.74
C PRO A 123 -2.95 6.21 -12.35
N GLY A 124 -2.34 5.06 -12.05
CA GLY A 124 -0.98 4.97 -11.51
C GLY A 124 -0.89 5.04 -9.99
N SER A 125 -2.01 5.30 -9.28
CA SER A 125 -2.07 5.15 -7.82
C SER A 125 -2.26 3.70 -7.38
N SER A 126 -2.63 2.77 -8.27
CA SER A 126 -2.75 1.34 -7.96
C SER A 126 -1.43 0.79 -7.44
N GLY A 127 -1.49 -0.04 -6.38
CA GLY A 127 -0.32 -0.52 -5.67
C GLY A 127 0.18 0.41 -4.55
N SER A 128 -0.39 1.60 -4.40
CA SER A 128 -0.01 2.54 -3.32
C SER A 128 -0.46 2.03 -1.96
N PRO A 129 0.43 1.93 -0.96
CA PRO A 129 0.06 1.62 0.41
C PRO A 129 -0.70 2.78 1.05
N VAL A 130 -1.76 2.41 1.79
CA VAL A 130 -2.63 3.34 2.51
C VAL A 130 -2.44 3.15 4.01
N PHE A 131 -2.29 4.26 4.72
CA PHE A 131 -2.05 4.28 6.15
C PHE A 131 -3.04 5.21 6.86
N ILE A 132 -3.44 4.84 8.09
CA ILE A 132 -3.89 5.80 9.09
C ILE A 132 -2.62 6.29 9.80
N TYR A 133 -2.37 7.60 9.74
CA TYR A 133 -1.25 8.23 10.41
C TYR A 133 -1.75 9.32 11.35
N ASN A 134 -1.67 9.05 12.64
CA ASN A 134 -2.00 10.03 13.67
C ASN A 134 -0.71 10.59 14.26
N HIS A 135 -0.66 11.90 14.38
CA HIS A 135 0.48 12.61 14.97
C HIS A 135 0.05 13.38 16.20
N GLY A 136 0.75 13.14 17.33
CA GLY A 136 0.52 13.81 18.60
C GLY A 136 -0.50 13.11 19.49
N SER A 137 -1.63 12.65 18.96
CA SER A 137 -2.62 11.90 19.74
C SER A 137 -3.52 11.03 18.86
N TYR A 138 -4.12 10.01 19.44
CA TYR A 138 -5.09 9.14 18.75
C TYR A 138 -6.08 8.52 19.75
N PRO A 139 -7.31 8.17 19.31
CA PRO A 139 -8.30 7.52 20.16
C PRO A 139 -7.89 6.10 20.52
N THR A 140 -8.24 5.69 21.76
CA THR A 140 -8.09 4.33 22.28
C THR A 140 -9.35 3.93 23.04
N LYS A 141 -9.42 2.68 23.48
CA LYS A 141 -10.52 2.18 24.32
C LYS A 141 -10.74 3.01 25.58
N ASP A 142 -9.65 3.44 26.20
CA ASP A 142 -9.68 4.10 27.52
C ASP A 142 -9.62 5.63 27.39
N GLY A 143 -9.77 6.19 26.17
CA GLY A 143 -9.74 7.62 25.93
C GLY A 143 -8.79 8.03 24.83
N ILE A 144 -7.85 8.93 25.11
CA ILE A 144 -6.88 9.46 24.13
C ILE A 144 -5.48 9.09 24.59
N ALA A 145 -4.73 8.42 23.71
CA ALA A 145 -3.29 8.21 23.86
C ALA A 145 -2.51 9.39 23.26
N ILE A 146 -1.46 9.82 23.94
CA ILE A 146 -0.51 10.82 23.43
C ILE A 146 0.63 10.07 22.74
N GLY A 147 0.93 10.41 21.49
CA GLY A 147 1.97 9.78 20.70
C GLY A 147 1.63 9.74 19.21
N ASN A 148 2.45 9.01 18.45
CA ASN A 148 2.23 8.81 17.03
C ASN A 148 1.77 7.37 16.78
N ARG A 149 0.82 7.19 15.86
CA ARG A 149 0.34 5.88 15.42
C ARG A 149 0.39 5.82 13.90
N LEU A 150 1.02 4.78 13.37
CA LEU A 150 1.03 4.48 11.94
C LEU A 150 0.47 3.07 11.76
N LEU A 151 -0.66 2.96 11.07
CA LEU A 151 -1.31 1.69 10.76
C LEU A 151 -1.44 1.54 9.26
N PHE A 152 -1.01 0.41 8.74
CA PHE A 152 -1.19 0.03 7.36
C PHE A 152 -2.56 -0.61 7.18
N ILE A 153 -3.46 0.06 6.45
CA ILE A 153 -4.85 -0.38 6.29
C ILE A 153 -5.15 -1.04 4.95
N GLY A 154 -4.25 -0.95 3.97
CA GLY A 154 -4.43 -1.64 2.70
C GLY A 154 -3.64 -1.06 1.55
N VAL A 155 -3.99 -1.50 0.33
CA VAL A 155 -3.35 -1.09 -0.93
C VAL A 155 -4.43 -0.63 -1.91
N ILE A 156 -4.22 0.50 -2.58
CA ILE A 156 -5.11 0.99 -3.63
C ILE A 156 -5.09 0.01 -4.80
N SER A 157 -6.25 -0.47 -5.23
CA SER A 157 -6.40 -1.33 -6.40
C SER A 157 -6.96 -0.58 -7.61
N GLU A 158 -7.96 0.24 -7.41
CA GLU A 158 -8.71 0.84 -8.51
C GLU A 158 -9.12 2.28 -8.21
N THR A 159 -9.17 3.10 -9.27
CA THR A 159 -9.79 4.43 -9.25
C THR A 159 -11.22 4.32 -9.74
N MET A 160 -12.17 4.89 -9.02
CA MET A 160 -13.58 4.88 -9.45
C MET A 160 -13.81 5.93 -10.52
N ILE A 161 -14.46 5.50 -11.61
CA ILE A 161 -14.74 6.31 -12.77
C ILE A 161 -16.25 6.28 -13.03
N ARG A 162 -16.85 7.44 -13.29
CA ARG A 162 -18.18 7.56 -13.87
C ARG A 162 -18.05 7.70 -15.38
N ASN A 163 -18.67 6.78 -16.10
CA ASN A 163 -18.76 6.88 -17.56
C ASN A 163 -20.04 7.66 -17.89
N GLU A 164 -19.91 8.84 -18.47
CA GLU A 164 -20.99 9.59 -19.09
C GLU A 164 -20.90 9.41 -20.62
N ALA A 165 -21.99 9.65 -21.35
CA ALA A 165 -22.08 9.30 -22.77
C ALA A 165 -20.93 9.82 -23.65
N ASP A 166 -20.30 10.93 -23.27
CA ASP A 166 -19.21 11.55 -24.04
C ASP A 166 -17.94 11.85 -23.22
N ALA A 167 -17.88 11.51 -21.92
CA ALA A 167 -16.71 11.79 -21.08
C ALA A 167 -16.52 10.76 -19.95
N LYS A 168 -15.25 10.53 -19.59
CA LYS A 168 -14.89 9.85 -18.36
C LYS A 168 -14.65 10.90 -17.27
N SER A 169 -15.41 10.80 -16.18
CA SER A 169 -15.20 11.64 -14.99
C SER A 169 -14.63 10.78 -13.86
N TYR A 170 -13.55 11.26 -13.25
CA TYR A 170 -13.02 10.64 -12.03
C TYR A 170 -13.86 11.10 -10.85
N LEU A 171 -14.24 10.16 -9.99
CA LEU A 171 -15.03 10.46 -8.79
C LEU A 171 -14.19 10.87 -7.59
N ASP A 172 -12.85 10.92 -7.78
CA ASP A 172 -11.86 11.11 -6.72
C ASP A 172 -11.93 10.05 -5.61
N LEU A 173 -12.65 8.96 -5.87
CA LEU A 173 -12.76 7.81 -4.99
C LEU A 173 -11.81 6.70 -5.45
N GLY A 174 -11.23 6.00 -4.46
CA GLY A 174 -10.38 4.83 -4.69
C GLY A 174 -10.91 3.60 -3.96
N LYS A 175 -10.79 2.43 -4.60
CA LYS A 175 -10.95 1.13 -3.93
C LYS A 175 -9.63 0.75 -3.28
N VAL A 176 -9.69 0.30 -2.04
CA VAL A 176 -8.53 -0.18 -1.27
C VAL A 176 -8.79 -1.62 -0.84
N ILE A 177 -7.90 -2.53 -1.23
CA ILE A 177 -7.89 -3.91 -0.72
C ILE A 177 -7.39 -3.86 0.72
N GLY A 178 -8.21 -4.35 1.67
CA GLY A 178 -7.92 -4.27 3.09
C GLY A 178 -6.68 -5.06 3.51
N SER A 179 -5.91 -4.52 4.46
CA SER A 179 -4.63 -5.08 4.92
C SER A 179 -4.78 -6.50 5.52
N LYS A 180 -5.89 -6.82 6.18
CA LYS A 180 -6.15 -8.15 6.75
C LYS A 180 -6.20 -9.22 5.65
N VAL A 181 -7.03 -9.01 4.65
CA VAL A 181 -7.18 -9.95 3.51
C VAL A 181 -5.88 -10.06 2.72
N MET A 182 -5.21 -8.93 2.48
CA MET A 182 -3.91 -8.94 1.83
C MET A 182 -2.88 -9.76 2.62
N TYR A 183 -2.82 -9.61 3.95
CA TYR A 183 -1.89 -10.35 4.80
C TYR A 183 -2.16 -11.86 4.77
N GLU A 184 -3.44 -12.28 4.81
CA GLU A 184 -3.85 -13.67 4.68
C GLU A 184 -3.37 -14.27 3.35
N GLU A 185 -3.59 -13.56 2.23
CA GLU A 185 -3.18 -14.04 0.90
C GLU A 185 -1.66 -14.04 0.70
N VAL A 186 -0.95 -13.06 1.26
CA VAL A 186 0.54 -13.06 1.27
C VAL A 186 1.06 -14.25 2.09
N THR A 187 0.44 -14.57 3.23
CA THR A 187 0.82 -15.71 4.05
C THR A 187 0.62 -17.03 3.29
N ASN A 188 -0.54 -17.19 2.64
CA ASN A 188 -0.84 -18.34 1.79
C ASN A 188 0.16 -18.47 0.63
N PHE A 189 0.51 -17.34 0.00
CA PHE A 189 1.50 -17.29 -1.06
C PHE A 189 2.89 -17.76 -0.58
N ILE A 190 3.37 -17.26 0.58
CA ILE A 190 4.65 -17.66 1.17
C ILE A 190 4.66 -19.17 1.47
N GLN A 191 3.58 -19.70 2.04
CA GLN A 191 3.47 -21.16 2.29
C GLN A 191 3.53 -21.97 1.00
N ARG A 192 2.94 -21.47 -0.09
CA ARG A 192 2.95 -22.13 -1.40
C ARG A 192 4.36 -22.18 -2.01
N ILE A 193 5.10 -21.08 -1.99
CA ILE A 193 6.44 -21.04 -2.56
C ILE A 193 7.49 -21.79 -1.75
N ASN A 194 7.27 -21.95 -0.43
CA ASN A 194 8.18 -22.71 0.44
C ASN A 194 7.96 -24.22 0.40
N LYS A 195 6.90 -24.70 -0.27
CA LYS A 195 6.62 -26.14 -0.49
C LYS A 195 7.20 -26.68 -1.79
N VAL A 196 7.74 -25.83 -2.62
CA VAL A 196 8.42 -26.15 -3.87
C VAL A 196 9.92 -26.20 -3.65
#